data_58326b92bfd10be4409788434606e9da
#
_entry.id   58326b92bfd10be4409788434606e9da
#
_cell.length_a   1.000
_cell.length_b   1.000
_cell.length_c   1.000
_cell.angle_alpha   90.00
_cell.angle_beta   90.00
_cell.angle_gamma   90.00
#
_symmetry.space_group_name_H-M   'P 1'
#
loop_
_entity.id
_entity.type
_entity.pdbx_description
1 polymer ?
#
loop_
_entity_poly.entity_id
_entity_poly.type
_entity_poly.pdbx_seq_one_letter_code
_entity_poly.pdbx_strand_id
1 'polypeptide(L)'
;MTGYKRVFFDTAPIIYYLQKDMNYFSRMKEILFELHRAKTIFVTSDITIAEYCVYPYRNNHMNLIYALEEFIQISQMELVHTSRKSAKISARLRAKYIGFKTMDALQIALAIENHCDLLLTNDRQLRQCEEMKCLTVDDFSLMVGMEE
;
A
#
# COMPACT_ATOMS: atom_id res chain seq x y z
N MET A 1 8.52 -5.45 17.41
CA MET A 1 8.07 -6.08 16.16
C MET A 1 6.63 -5.70 15.88
N THR A 2 6.28 -5.51 14.60
CA THR A 2 4.92 -5.05 14.25
C THR A 2 3.85 -6.13 14.40
N GLY A 3 4.24 -7.40 14.34
CA GLY A 3 3.30 -8.53 14.37
C GLY A 3 2.53 -8.78 13.07
N TYR A 4 2.65 -7.91 12.08
CA TYR A 4 1.99 -8.09 10.79
C TYR A 4 2.78 -9.05 9.91
N LYS A 5 2.08 -10.02 9.32
CA LYS A 5 2.70 -11.03 8.45
C LYS A 5 2.65 -10.66 6.99
N ARG A 6 1.57 -10.02 6.55
CA ARG A 6 1.37 -9.63 5.15
C ARG A 6 0.78 -8.22 5.13
N VAL A 7 1.51 -7.28 4.55
CA VAL A 7 1.09 -5.87 4.47
C VAL A 7 0.88 -5.50 3.00
N PHE A 8 -0.30 -5.00 2.70
CA PHE A 8 -0.63 -4.46 1.39
C PHE A 8 -0.25 -2.99 1.34
N PHE A 9 0.52 -2.61 0.33
CA PHE A 9 0.92 -1.22 0.13
C PHE A 9 0.03 -0.56 -0.92
N ASP A 10 -0.71 0.47 -0.50
CA ASP A 10 -1.40 1.35 -1.43
C ASP A 10 -0.36 2.18 -2.22
N THR A 11 -0.80 2.87 -3.25
CA THR A 11 0.10 3.59 -4.16
C THR A 11 0.90 4.69 -3.45
N ALA A 12 0.24 5.52 -2.63
CA ALA A 12 0.88 6.70 -2.03
C ALA A 12 2.12 6.35 -1.20
N PRO A 13 2.10 5.37 -0.28
CA PRO A 13 3.31 5.01 0.47
C PRO A 13 4.50 4.63 -0.42
N ILE A 14 4.25 3.92 -1.51
CA ILE A 14 5.31 3.53 -2.45
C ILE A 14 5.89 4.76 -3.15
N ILE A 15 5.02 5.68 -3.58
CA ILE A 15 5.46 6.95 -4.16
C ILE A 15 6.33 7.73 -3.17
N TYR A 16 5.89 7.81 -1.91
CA TYR A 16 6.63 8.56 -0.88
C TYR A 16 8.05 8.05 -0.71
N TYR A 17 8.21 6.74 -0.75
CA TYR A 17 9.52 6.13 -0.59
C TYR A 17 10.39 6.26 -1.84
N LEU A 18 9.87 5.84 -2.98
CA LEU A 18 10.67 5.76 -4.22
C LEU A 18 10.93 7.11 -4.84
N GLN A 19 10.00 8.06 -4.71
CA GLN A 19 10.17 9.41 -5.25
C GLN A 19 10.68 10.39 -4.19
N LYS A 20 11.06 9.88 -3.02
CA LYS A 20 11.70 10.61 -1.93
C LYS A 20 10.92 11.85 -1.51
N ASP A 21 9.64 11.65 -1.15
CA ASP A 21 8.78 12.73 -0.67
C ASP A 21 9.40 13.41 0.56
N MET A 22 9.43 14.74 0.55
CA MET A 22 10.06 15.52 1.61
C MET A 22 9.46 15.27 2.99
N ASN A 23 8.16 15.01 3.05
CA ASN A 23 7.45 14.87 4.31
C ASN A 23 7.39 13.44 4.82
N TYR A 24 7.42 12.45 3.92
CA TYR A 24 7.12 11.06 4.27
C TYR A 24 8.25 10.07 4.03
N PHE A 25 9.31 10.47 3.30
CA PHE A 25 10.38 9.54 2.96
C PHE A 25 11.01 8.88 4.19
N SER A 26 11.36 9.68 5.20
CA SER A 26 12.02 9.18 6.41
C SER A 26 11.13 8.20 7.17
N ARG A 27 9.84 8.51 7.29
CA ARG A 27 8.88 7.63 7.96
C ARG A 27 8.72 6.32 7.21
N MET A 28 8.61 6.38 5.89
CA MET A 28 8.49 5.17 5.07
C MET A 28 9.74 4.31 5.17
N LYS A 29 10.91 4.93 5.19
CA LYS A 29 12.17 4.20 5.36
C LYS A 29 12.19 3.41 6.66
N GLU A 30 11.75 4.02 7.76
CA GLU A 30 11.67 3.36 9.06
C GLU A 30 10.64 2.22 9.05
N ILE A 31 9.46 2.47 8.47
CA ILE A 31 8.40 1.47 8.37
C ILE A 31 8.90 0.25 7.58
N LEU A 32 9.51 0.48 6.42
CA LEU A 32 10.03 -0.60 5.58
C LEU A 32 11.12 -1.39 6.30
N PHE A 33 12.00 -0.70 7.03
CA PHE A 33 13.04 -1.35 7.81
C PHE A 33 12.44 -2.27 8.87
N GLU A 34 11.45 -1.78 9.63
CA GLU A 34 10.81 -2.58 10.68
C GLU A 34 10.04 -3.77 10.12
N LEU A 35 9.32 -3.56 9.01
CA LEU A 35 8.60 -4.65 8.35
C LEU A 35 9.56 -5.71 7.80
N HIS A 36 10.66 -5.28 7.21
CA HIS A 36 11.68 -6.18 6.70
C HIS A 36 12.32 -7.00 7.84
N ARG A 37 12.65 -6.32 8.95
CA ARG A 37 13.22 -6.96 10.13
C ARG A 37 12.27 -8.01 10.70
N ALA A 38 10.96 -7.75 10.67
CA ALA A 38 9.92 -8.68 11.13
C ALA A 38 9.62 -9.78 10.11
N LYS A 39 10.29 -9.79 8.95
CA LYS A 39 10.09 -10.75 7.86
C LYS A 39 8.66 -10.70 7.29
N THR A 40 8.06 -9.51 7.30
CA THR A 40 6.75 -9.26 6.72
C THR A 40 6.79 -9.46 5.20
N ILE A 41 5.76 -10.09 4.65
CA ILE A 41 5.59 -10.20 3.20
C ILE A 41 4.94 -8.93 2.70
N PHE A 42 5.55 -8.29 1.70
CA PHE A 42 5.02 -7.08 1.07
C PHE A 42 4.13 -7.48 -0.10
N VAL A 43 2.96 -6.85 -0.20
CA VAL A 43 1.97 -7.12 -1.26
C VAL A 43 1.53 -5.80 -1.87
N THR A 44 1.37 -5.76 -3.18
CA THR A 44 0.72 -4.65 -3.86
C THR A 44 0.01 -5.17 -5.11
N SER A 45 -0.54 -4.28 -5.94
CA SER A 45 -1.37 -4.69 -7.07
C SER A 45 -0.96 -4.01 -8.38
N ASP A 46 -1.53 -4.50 -9.47
CA ASP A 46 -1.45 -3.87 -10.80
C ASP A 46 -2.02 -2.44 -10.79
N ILE A 47 -2.98 -2.15 -9.92
CA ILE A 47 -3.52 -0.79 -9.75
C ILE A 47 -2.41 0.16 -9.28
N THR A 48 -1.60 -0.26 -8.32
CA THR A 48 -0.49 0.54 -7.82
C THR A 48 0.51 0.84 -8.94
N ILE A 49 0.82 -0.15 -9.78
CA ILE A 49 1.70 0.06 -10.93
C ILE A 49 1.10 1.10 -11.88
N ALA A 50 -0.19 0.96 -12.20
CA ALA A 50 -0.88 1.88 -13.11
C ALA A 50 -0.87 3.31 -12.58
N GLU A 51 -1.12 3.49 -11.30
CA GLU A 51 -1.13 4.82 -10.68
C GLU A 51 0.26 5.41 -10.51
N TYR A 52 1.21 4.62 -10.05
CA TYR A 52 2.59 5.07 -9.83
C TYR A 52 3.25 5.56 -11.13
N CYS A 53 3.04 4.84 -12.22
CA CYS A 53 3.75 5.11 -13.47
C CYS A 53 3.26 6.35 -14.22
N VAL A 54 2.13 6.95 -13.85
CA VAL A 54 1.58 8.13 -14.54
C VAL A 54 2.56 9.30 -14.51
N TYR A 55 3.02 9.68 -13.32
CA TYR A 55 3.94 10.83 -13.19
C TYR A 55 5.28 10.58 -13.88
N PRO A 56 5.96 9.43 -13.68
CA PRO A 56 7.20 9.17 -14.40
C PRO A 56 7.07 9.21 -15.93
N TYR A 57 6.03 8.60 -16.47
CA TYR A 57 5.83 8.62 -17.93
C TYR A 57 5.51 10.04 -18.44
N ARG A 58 4.69 10.78 -17.71
CA ARG A 58 4.30 12.14 -18.10
C ARG A 58 5.51 13.08 -18.14
N ASN A 59 6.49 12.85 -17.29
CA ASN A 59 7.66 13.71 -17.12
C ASN A 59 8.96 13.10 -17.66
N ASN A 60 8.89 11.97 -18.35
CA ASN A 60 10.06 11.24 -18.87
C ASN A 60 11.09 10.89 -17.79
N HIS A 61 10.63 10.56 -16.59
CA HIS A 61 11.50 10.16 -15.49
C HIS A 61 11.59 8.62 -15.45
N MET A 62 12.27 8.03 -16.43
CA MET A 62 12.39 6.57 -16.54
C MET A 62 13.12 5.95 -15.35
N ASN A 63 14.01 6.71 -14.70
CA ASN A 63 14.67 6.27 -13.47
C ASN A 63 13.68 5.89 -12.37
N LEU A 64 12.53 6.56 -12.32
CA LEU A 64 11.50 6.23 -11.32
C LEU A 64 10.73 4.96 -11.68
N ILE A 65 10.60 4.66 -12.96
CA ILE A 65 10.04 3.37 -13.41
C ILE A 65 10.98 2.23 -13.00
N TYR A 66 12.27 2.39 -13.27
CA TYR A 66 13.28 1.39 -12.90
C TYR A 66 13.36 1.23 -11.38
N ALA A 67 13.21 2.33 -10.62
CA ALA A 67 13.20 2.27 -9.16
C ALA A 67 12.05 1.41 -8.64
N LEU A 68 10.86 1.50 -9.24
CA LEU A 68 9.72 0.66 -8.87
C LEU A 68 10.03 -0.82 -9.14
N GLU A 69 10.53 -1.13 -10.34
CA GLU A 69 10.86 -2.51 -10.72
C GLU A 69 11.92 -3.09 -9.79
N GLU A 70 12.95 -2.33 -9.48
CA GLU A 70 14.01 -2.76 -8.57
C GLU A 70 13.48 -2.99 -7.16
N PHE A 71 12.62 -2.10 -6.67
CA PHE A 71 12.02 -2.23 -5.35
C PHE A 71 11.17 -3.50 -5.25
N ILE A 72 10.34 -3.77 -6.25
CA ILE A 72 9.52 -4.99 -6.31
C ILE A 72 10.41 -6.23 -6.26
N GLN A 73 11.48 -6.25 -7.02
CA GLN A 73 12.41 -7.38 -7.10
C GLN A 73 13.15 -7.59 -5.78
N ILE A 74 13.78 -6.54 -5.24
CA ILE A 74 14.59 -6.62 -4.03
C ILE A 74 13.75 -6.97 -2.82
N SER A 75 12.58 -6.38 -2.68
CA SER A 75 11.69 -6.64 -1.56
C SER A 75 10.93 -7.97 -1.69
N GLN A 76 11.04 -8.62 -2.83
CA GLN A 76 10.26 -9.83 -3.16
C GLN A 76 8.76 -9.60 -3.01
N MET A 77 8.32 -8.39 -3.37
CA MET A 77 6.92 -7.99 -3.24
C MET A 77 6.02 -8.86 -4.12
N GLU A 78 4.95 -9.38 -3.52
CA GLU A 78 3.94 -10.10 -4.28
C GLU A 78 3.05 -9.11 -5.02
N LEU A 79 2.89 -9.32 -6.33
CA LEU A 79 1.96 -8.54 -7.15
C LEU A 79 0.68 -9.32 -7.36
N VAL A 80 -0.45 -8.73 -6.94
CA VAL A 80 -1.76 -9.36 -7.10
C VAL A 80 -2.57 -8.59 -8.13
N HIS A 81 -3.54 -9.25 -8.73
CA HIS A 81 -4.31 -8.73 -9.84
C HIS A 81 -5.79 -8.74 -9.55
N THR A 82 -6.51 -7.76 -10.12
CA THR A 82 -7.96 -7.70 -10.01
C THR A 82 -8.61 -8.93 -10.66
N SER A 83 -9.73 -9.33 -10.08
CA SER A 83 -10.51 -10.49 -10.52
C SER A 83 -11.98 -10.18 -10.37
N ARG A 84 -12.84 -11.10 -10.86
CA ARG A 84 -14.27 -10.98 -10.64
C ARG A 84 -14.60 -10.96 -9.16
N LYS A 85 -13.88 -11.74 -8.35
CA LYS A 85 -14.08 -11.80 -6.90
C LYS A 85 -13.74 -10.47 -6.24
N SER A 86 -12.56 -9.91 -6.53
CA SER A 86 -12.16 -8.62 -5.96
C SER A 86 -13.07 -7.49 -6.42
N ALA A 87 -13.53 -7.53 -7.66
CA ALA A 87 -14.49 -6.54 -8.17
C ALA A 87 -15.79 -6.55 -7.36
N LYS A 88 -16.31 -7.73 -7.02
CA LYS A 88 -17.53 -7.86 -6.22
C LYS A 88 -17.32 -7.41 -4.77
N ILE A 89 -16.19 -7.76 -4.17
CA ILE A 89 -15.83 -7.29 -2.82
C ILE A 89 -15.78 -5.76 -2.81
N SER A 90 -15.13 -5.17 -3.82
CA SER A 90 -15.06 -3.71 -3.97
C SER A 90 -16.44 -3.07 -4.04
N ALA A 91 -17.35 -3.66 -4.80
CA ALA A 91 -18.72 -3.16 -4.92
C ALA A 91 -19.45 -3.19 -3.57
N ARG A 92 -19.29 -4.25 -2.79
CA ARG A 92 -19.87 -4.34 -1.43
C ARG A 92 -19.31 -3.26 -0.50
N LEU A 93 -18.00 -3.04 -0.57
CA LEU A 93 -17.35 -2.01 0.24
C LEU A 93 -17.89 -0.62 -0.11
N ARG A 94 -18.05 -0.32 -1.39
CA ARG A 94 -18.57 0.97 -1.82
C ARG A 94 -20.04 1.15 -1.48
N ALA A 95 -20.81 0.07 -1.48
CA ALA A 95 -22.20 0.11 -1.05
C ALA A 95 -22.32 0.43 0.44
N LYS A 96 -21.37 -0.04 1.25
CA LYS A 96 -21.35 0.18 2.70
C LYS A 96 -20.72 1.52 3.08
N TYR A 97 -19.61 1.88 2.42
CA TYR A 97 -18.84 3.10 2.72
C TYR A 97 -18.97 4.09 1.56
N ILE A 98 -19.91 5.03 1.68
CA ILE A 98 -20.30 5.92 0.57
C ILE A 98 -19.12 6.75 0.05
N GLY A 99 -18.17 7.11 0.91
CA GLY A 99 -17.02 7.93 0.50
C GLY A 99 -15.91 7.20 -0.23
N PHE A 100 -15.98 5.87 -0.34
CA PHE A 100 -14.89 5.09 -0.98
C PHE A 100 -14.92 5.24 -2.50
N LYS A 101 -13.76 5.57 -3.07
CA LYS A 101 -13.57 5.58 -4.52
C LYS A 101 -13.31 4.17 -5.03
N THR A 102 -13.58 3.95 -6.31
CA THR A 102 -13.45 2.61 -6.92
C THR A 102 -12.06 2.02 -6.74
N MET A 103 -11.00 2.80 -7.04
CA MET A 103 -9.63 2.28 -6.96
C MET A 103 -9.25 1.94 -5.53
N ASP A 104 -9.64 2.78 -4.56
CA ASP A 104 -9.37 2.51 -3.14
C ASP A 104 -10.08 1.24 -2.67
N ALA A 105 -11.33 1.09 -3.04
CA ALA A 105 -12.10 -0.10 -2.69
C ALA A 105 -11.54 -1.37 -3.35
N LEU A 106 -11.02 -1.27 -4.57
CA LEU A 106 -10.35 -2.39 -5.22
C LEU A 106 -9.05 -2.78 -4.52
N GLN A 107 -8.27 -1.80 -4.06
CA GLN A 107 -7.06 -2.08 -3.28
C GLN A 107 -7.40 -2.80 -1.97
N ILE A 108 -8.42 -2.33 -1.24
CA ILE A 108 -8.89 -3.02 -0.03
C ILE A 108 -9.36 -4.43 -0.37
N ALA A 109 -10.13 -4.60 -1.43
CA ALA A 109 -10.64 -5.89 -1.86
C ALA A 109 -9.51 -6.88 -2.16
N LEU A 110 -8.46 -6.41 -2.81
CA LEU A 110 -7.28 -7.24 -3.12
C LEU A 110 -6.52 -7.62 -1.85
N ALA A 111 -6.42 -6.69 -0.89
CA ALA A 111 -5.81 -6.99 0.41
C ALA A 111 -6.60 -8.08 1.14
N ILE A 112 -7.92 -8.00 1.12
CA ILE A 112 -8.80 -9.02 1.74
C ILE A 112 -8.64 -10.37 1.04
N GLU A 113 -8.76 -10.38 -0.29
CA GLU A 113 -8.68 -11.61 -1.09
C GLU A 113 -7.35 -12.33 -0.90
N ASN A 114 -6.28 -11.57 -0.70
CA ASN A 114 -4.93 -12.12 -0.56
C ASN A 114 -4.48 -12.24 0.90
N HIS A 115 -5.41 -12.21 1.82
CA HIS A 115 -5.18 -12.47 3.26
C HIS A 115 -4.14 -11.56 3.90
N CYS A 116 -4.14 -10.29 3.54
CA CYS A 116 -3.27 -9.32 4.19
C CYS A 116 -3.81 -8.94 5.56
N ASP A 117 -2.89 -8.68 6.50
CA ASP A 117 -3.22 -8.29 7.87
C ASP A 117 -3.47 -6.79 7.98
N LEU A 118 -2.92 -6.03 7.04
CA LEU A 118 -2.91 -4.57 7.09
C LEU A 118 -2.83 -4.02 5.67
N LEU A 119 -3.51 -2.91 5.45
CA LEU A 119 -3.34 -2.07 4.26
C LEU A 119 -2.73 -0.75 4.71
N LEU A 120 -1.55 -0.41 4.18
CA LEU A 120 -0.86 0.84 4.45
C LEU A 120 -1.21 1.85 3.35
N THR A 121 -1.77 2.98 3.76
CA THR A 121 -2.29 4.01 2.86
C THR A 121 -1.91 5.41 3.34
N ASN A 122 -2.35 6.45 2.63
CA ASN A 122 -2.33 7.81 3.12
C ASN A 122 -3.74 8.42 3.13
N ASP A 123 -4.75 7.66 2.79
CA ASP A 123 -6.13 8.14 2.78
C ASP A 123 -6.80 7.80 4.12
N ARG A 124 -7.04 8.83 4.92
CA ARG A 124 -7.65 8.68 6.25
C ARG A 124 -9.06 8.11 6.19
N GLN A 125 -9.78 8.29 5.09
CA GLN A 125 -11.14 7.75 4.94
C GLN A 125 -11.16 6.22 4.99
N LEU A 126 -10.08 5.57 4.58
CA LEU A 126 -10.01 4.11 4.57
C LEU A 126 -9.94 3.51 5.97
N ARG A 127 -9.61 4.32 6.98
CA ARG A 127 -9.56 3.87 8.38
C ARG A 127 -10.92 3.42 8.91
N GLN A 128 -12.02 3.85 8.30
CA GLN A 128 -13.36 3.42 8.73
C GLN A 128 -13.70 2.00 8.30
N CYS A 129 -12.89 1.39 7.42
CA CYS A 129 -13.15 0.03 6.94
C CYS A 129 -13.00 -0.98 8.08
N GLU A 130 -14.06 -1.76 8.32
CA GLU A 130 -14.05 -2.81 9.34
C GLU A 130 -13.51 -4.14 8.81
N GLU A 131 -13.60 -4.35 7.50
CA GLU A 131 -13.23 -5.61 6.86
C GLU A 131 -11.73 -5.77 6.66
N MET A 132 -10.98 -4.67 6.69
CA MET A 132 -9.52 -4.65 6.56
C MET A 132 -8.97 -3.54 7.44
N LYS A 133 -7.97 -3.85 8.25
CA LYS A 133 -7.29 -2.83 9.02
C LYS A 133 -6.50 -1.93 8.07
N CYS A 134 -6.84 -0.65 8.04
CA CYS A 134 -6.16 0.35 7.22
C CYS A 134 -5.50 1.37 8.14
N LEU A 135 -4.19 1.55 7.99
CA LEU A 135 -3.43 2.57 8.72
C LEU A 135 -2.79 3.53 7.74
N THR A 136 -2.76 4.80 8.10
CA THR A 136 -1.96 5.78 7.35
C THR A 136 -0.49 5.63 7.72
N VAL A 137 0.38 6.25 6.92
CA VAL A 137 1.81 6.28 7.21
C VAL A 137 2.07 6.90 8.58
N ASP A 138 1.33 7.96 8.93
CA ASP A 138 1.47 8.61 10.23
C ASP A 138 1.05 7.69 11.37
N ASP A 139 -0.08 7.01 11.23
CA ASP A 139 -0.58 6.06 12.24
C ASP A 139 0.44 4.96 12.51
N PHE A 140 1.00 4.39 11.44
CA PHE A 140 1.97 3.31 11.54
C PHE A 140 3.28 3.79 12.16
N SER A 141 3.73 4.97 11.77
CA SER A 141 4.95 5.57 12.30
C SER A 141 4.85 5.80 13.81
N LEU A 142 3.69 6.27 14.30
CA LEU A 142 3.45 6.42 15.72
C LEU A 142 3.51 5.07 16.46
N MET A 143 2.94 4.03 15.88
CA MET A 143 2.99 2.68 16.46
C MET A 143 4.41 2.16 16.58
N VAL A 144 5.23 2.31 15.55
CA VAL A 144 6.64 1.87 15.54
C VAL A 144 7.42 2.63 16.59
N GLY A 145 7.22 3.96 16.70
CA GLY A 145 7.86 4.76 17.73
C GLY A 145 7.47 4.39 19.15
N MET A 146 6.25 3.89 19.36
CA MET A 146 5.77 3.47 20.68
C MET A 146 6.32 2.11 21.10
N GLU A 147 6.73 1.27 20.16
CA GLU A 147 7.31 -0.05 20.43
C GLU A 147 8.79 0.04 20.82
N GLU A 148 9.42 1.16 20.53
CA GLU A 148 10.81 1.43 20.92
C GLU A 148 10.89 1.94 22.35
#